data_3f0d546598258919de745c74ccb985b9
#
_entry.id   3f0d546598258919de745c74ccb985b9
#
_cell.length_a   1.000
_cell.length_b   1.000
_cell.length_c   1.000
_cell.angle_alpha   90.00
_cell.angle_beta   90.00
_cell.angle_gamma   90.00
#
_symmetry.space_group_name_H-M   'P 1'
#
loop_
_entity.id
_entity.type
_entity.pdbx_description
1 polymer ?
#
loop_
_entity_poly.entity_id
_entity_poly.type
_entity_poly.pdbx_seq_one_letter_code
_entity_poly.pdbx_strand_id
1 'polypeptide(L)'
;MERKLWLKIWLILAVVGLCAYYAFPLEKRINLGLDLKGGMHLLLKVDTSKLSGPAKDDAADRAIEVIRNRIDEFGVRETSIQKQGVDEIVVQLPGVTDRERALEIIGRTALLEFKLVSTDQDKLDAAIAGNVPEGFELKRLEEDNTQLLLESKAVLTGDSLANAFVHFSSGEFNEPVVSIKFNDEGAKKFADLTAANVGKRLAIVLDGKVQSAPRIREAIPSGEAVISGRFDVEEAQDLSIILRVGARPAPMRVEEERTIGPLLGQDSINSGVKAALIGVCLVFAVMIGYYFIAGLISDIALMLNLLITLGVLGMLPVLVPGVSATLTLPGIAGIVLSLGMSVDANVLINERIREELAIGKNLRAAVANGYQKAFSAIFDSNLTTLIAA
;
A
#
# COMPACT_ATOMS: atom_id res chain seq x y z
N MET A 1 -24.91 5.23 47.57
CA MET A 1 -23.80 5.99 46.98
C MET A 1 -22.68 5.10 46.51
N GLU A 2 -22.33 4.05 47.22
CA GLU A 2 -21.26 3.10 46.89
C GLU A 2 -21.47 2.31 45.58
N ARG A 3 -22.70 1.82 45.33
CA ARG A 3 -23.01 1.02 44.13
C ARG A 3 -22.77 1.79 42.81
N LYS A 4 -23.05 3.11 42.79
CA LYS A 4 -22.78 3.98 41.63
C LYS A 4 -21.27 4.24 41.41
N LEU A 5 -20.50 4.27 42.49
CA LEU A 5 -19.05 4.43 42.45
C LEU A 5 -18.39 3.17 41.89
N TRP A 6 -18.77 2.00 42.40
CA TRP A 6 -18.29 0.70 41.89
C TRP A 6 -18.61 0.49 40.42
N LEU A 7 -19.79 0.87 39.95
CA LEU A 7 -20.15 0.83 38.53
C LEU A 7 -19.23 1.70 37.66
N LYS A 8 -18.88 2.91 38.13
CA LYS A 8 -17.94 3.79 37.40
C LYS A 8 -16.54 3.20 37.35
N ILE A 9 -16.06 2.61 38.44
CA ILE A 9 -14.74 1.97 38.49
C ILE A 9 -14.68 0.79 37.51
N TRP A 10 -15.69 -0.08 37.54
CA TRP A 10 -15.75 -1.21 36.59
C TRP A 10 -15.82 -0.77 35.12
N LEU A 11 -16.54 0.31 34.84
CA LEU A 11 -16.62 0.87 33.48
C LEU A 11 -15.25 1.40 33.03
N ILE A 12 -14.53 2.13 33.91
CA ILE A 12 -13.18 2.62 33.62
C ILE A 12 -12.22 1.41 33.34
N LEU A 13 -12.25 0.43 34.23
CA LEU A 13 -11.42 -0.78 34.09
C LEU A 13 -11.73 -1.55 32.80
N ALA A 14 -13.01 -1.63 32.42
CA ALA A 14 -13.42 -2.27 31.17
C ALA A 14 -12.89 -1.51 29.93
N VAL A 15 -13.00 -0.17 29.93
CA VAL A 15 -12.46 0.66 28.84
C VAL A 15 -10.94 0.56 28.78
N VAL A 16 -10.25 0.65 29.90
CA VAL A 16 -8.78 0.51 29.98
C VAL A 16 -8.34 -0.88 29.51
N GLY A 17 -9.02 -1.93 29.96
CA GLY A 17 -8.75 -3.30 29.53
C GLY A 17 -8.96 -3.52 28.02
N LEU A 18 -10.04 -2.93 27.48
CA LEU A 18 -10.31 -2.96 26.05
C LEU A 18 -9.21 -2.23 25.25
N CYS A 19 -8.86 -1.02 25.68
CA CYS A 19 -7.79 -0.25 25.03
C CYS A 19 -6.44 -0.96 25.15
N ALA A 20 -6.12 -1.57 26.29
CA ALA A 20 -4.90 -2.38 26.45
C ALA A 20 -4.88 -3.59 25.50
N TYR A 21 -6.00 -4.28 25.33
CA TYR A 21 -6.12 -5.39 24.41
C TYR A 21 -5.85 -4.99 22.95
N TYR A 22 -6.34 -3.83 22.52
CA TYR A 22 -6.10 -3.31 21.17
C TYR A 22 -4.75 -2.60 21.00
N ALA A 23 -4.15 -2.09 22.08
CA ALA A 23 -2.82 -1.51 22.03
C ALA A 23 -1.69 -2.55 21.96
N PHE A 24 -1.86 -3.74 22.56
CA PHE A 24 -0.79 -4.74 22.65
C PHE A 24 -1.10 -6.02 21.86
N PRO A 25 -0.10 -6.62 21.17
CA PRO A 25 1.26 -6.11 20.96
C PRO A 25 1.32 -5.01 19.89
N LEU A 26 1.99 -3.89 20.19
CA LEU A 26 2.10 -2.69 19.35
C LEU A 26 2.49 -3.00 17.89
N GLU A 27 3.52 -3.85 17.70
CA GLU A 27 4.06 -4.22 16.39
C GLU A 27 3.05 -4.93 15.45
N LYS A 28 2.03 -5.58 16.02
CA LYS A 28 1.02 -6.35 15.23
C LYS A 28 -0.29 -5.58 15.05
N ARG A 29 -0.50 -4.52 15.82
CA ARG A 29 -1.78 -3.80 15.88
C ARG A 29 -1.71 -2.38 15.33
N ILE A 30 -0.54 -1.76 15.39
CA ILE A 30 -0.34 -0.40 14.91
C ILE A 30 0.59 -0.46 13.70
N ASN A 31 0.07 -0.04 12.57
CA ASN A 31 0.83 0.02 11.32
C ASN A 31 1.78 1.21 11.37
N LEU A 32 3.05 0.97 11.02
CA LEU A 32 4.06 2.02 10.95
C LEU A 32 4.07 2.61 9.54
N GLY A 33 4.03 3.93 9.44
CA GLY A 33 4.10 4.63 8.17
C GLY A 33 5.47 4.55 7.51
N LEU A 34 5.54 5.08 6.29
CA LEU A 34 6.74 5.09 5.45
C LEU A 34 7.96 5.71 6.14
N ASP A 35 7.73 6.79 6.92
CA ASP A 35 8.78 7.52 7.63
C ASP A 35 9.49 6.69 8.71
N LEU A 36 8.80 5.66 9.21
CA LEU A 36 9.28 4.80 10.29
C LEU A 36 9.80 3.44 9.77
N LYS A 37 9.07 2.79 8.86
CA LYS A 37 9.50 1.52 8.25
C LYS A 37 10.55 1.71 7.16
N GLY A 38 10.68 2.92 6.61
CA GLY A 38 11.32 3.13 5.32
C GLY A 38 10.46 2.61 4.18
N GLY A 39 10.94 2.68 2.95
CA GLY A 39 10.22 2.22 1.77
C GLY A 39 10.12 3.28 0.68
N MET A 40 9.12 3.17 -0.18
CA MET A 40 8.95 4.03 -1.36
C MET A 40 7.65 4.82 -1.31
N HIS A 41 7.75 6.08 -1.74
CA HIS A 41 6.63 6.96 -2.05
C HIS A 41 6.70 7.30 -3.53
N LEU A 42 5.65 6.97 -4.27
CA LEU A 42 5.56 7.21 -5.71
C LEU A 42 4.34 8.09 -6.01
N LEU A 43 4.55 9.12 -6.81
CA LEU A 43 3.49 9.85 -7.47
C LEU A 43 3.44 9.40 -8.93
N LEU A 44 2.36 8.74 -9.31
CA LEU A 44 2.14 8.21 -10.64
C LEU A 44 1.09 9.05 -11.34
N LYS A 45 1.35 9.42 -12.60
CA LYS A 45 0.39 10.10 -13.45
C LYS A 45 -0.09 9.18 -14.55
N VAL A 46 -1.42 9.07 -14.67
CA VAL A 46 -2.08 8.28 -15.71
C VAL A 46 -2.17 9.11 -16.98
N ASP A 47 -1.63 8.60 -18.08
CA ASP A 47 -1.75 9.27 -19.39
C ASP A 47 -3.14 9.02 -20.00
N THR A 48 -4.03 9.94 -19.76
CA THR A 48 -5.40 9.89 -20.28
C THR A 48 -5.56 10.53 -21.65
N SER A 49 -4.48 10.93 -22.32
CA SER A 49 -4.53 11.69 -23.60
C SER A 49 -5.22 10.92 -24.73
N LYS A 50 -5.15 9.58 -24.71
CA LYS A 50 -5.76 8.69 -25.70
C LYS A 50 -7.15 8.18 -25.32
N LEU A 51 -7.64 8.57 -24.14
CA LEU A 51 -8.94 8.16 -23.62
C LEU A 51 -9.96 9.29 -23.78
N SER A 52 -11.23 8.95 -24.01
CA SER A 52 -12.33 9.89 -24.14
C SER A 52 -13.57 9.42 -23.38
N GLY A 53 -14.39 10.38 -22.94
CA GLY A 53 -15.63 10.10 -22.23
C GLY A 53 -15.42 9.39 -20.88
N PRO A 54 -16.38 8.53 -20.47
CA PRO A 54 -16.34 7.86 -19.16
C PRO A 54 -15.06 7.07 -18.89
N ALA A 55 -14.43 6.54 -19.96
CA ALA A 55 -13.17 5.79 -19.83
C ALA A 55 -12.02 6.64 -19.29
N LYS A 56 -12.05 7.97 -19.52
CA LYS A 56 -11.06 8.91 -19.00
C LYS A 56 -11.28 9.14 -17.50
N ASP A 57 -12.52 9.30 -17.08
CA ASP A 57 -12.87 9.62 -15.69
C ASP A 57 -12.56 8.43 -14.76
N ASP A 58 -12.77 7.20 -15.27
CA ASP A 58 -12.51 5.95 -14.52
C ASP A 58 -11.09 5.42 -14.64
N ALA A 59 -10.23 6.03 -15.48
CA ALA A 59 -8.90 5.49 -15.77
C ALA A 59 -8.02 5.39 -14.52
N ALA A 60 -8.04 6.42 -13.66
CA ALA A 60 -7.28 6.42 -12.42
C ALA A 60 -7.78 5.38 -11.43
N ASP A 61 -9.10 5.21 -11.30
CA ASP A 61 -9.70 4.25 -10.37
C ASP A 61 -9.40 2.81 -10.78
N ARG A 62 -9.49 2.49 -12.08
CA ARG A 62 -9.07 1.19 -12.62
C ARG A 62 -7.57 0.95 -12.49
N ALA A 63 -6.76 2.00 -12.68
CA ALA A 63 -5.31 1.89 -12.47
C ALA A 63 -4.97 1.61 -11.00
N ILE A 64 -5.67 2.22 -10.05
CA ILE A 64 -5.53 1.94 -8.60
C ILE A 64 -5.83 0.48 -8.31
N GLU A 65 -6.89 -0.09 -8.89
CA GLU A 65 -7.25 -1.49 -8.68
C GLU A 65 -6.17 -2.44 -9.21
N VAL A 66 -5.66 -2.18 -10.41
CA VAL A 66 -4.56 -2.96 -10.99
C VAL A 66 -3.29 -2.86 -10.15
N ILE A 67 -2.90 -1.65 -9.73
CA ILE A 67 -1.73 -1.43 -8.88
C ILE A 67 -1.89 -2.17 -7.56
N ARG A 68 -3.05 -2.06 -6.92
CA ARG A 68 -3.34 -2.75 -5.65
C ARG A 68 -3.18 -4.26 -5.79
N ASN A 69 -3.81 -4.86 -6.78
CA ASN A 69 -3.74 -6.29 -7.00
C ASN A 69 -2.29 -6.77 -7.27
N ARG A 70 -1.50 -6.00 -8.02
CA ARG A 70 -0.09 -6.32 -8.25
C ARG A 70 0.75 -6.26 -6.99
N ILE A 71 0.53 -5.24 -6.16
CA ILE A 71 1.26 -5.04 -4.91
C ILE A 71 0.87 -6.10 -3.87
N ASP A 72 -0.42 -6.45 -3.81
CA ASP A 72 -0.92 -7.49 -2.92
C ASP A 72 -0.34 -8.88 -3.27
N GLU A 73 -0.28 -9.21 -4.57
CA GLU A 73 0.38 -10.44 -5.07
C GLU A 73 1.90 -10.42 -4.86
N PHE A 74 2.53 -9.25 -4.94
CA PHE A 74 3.95 -9.07 -4.60
C PHE A 74 4.23 -9.27 -3.11
N GLY A 75 3.18 -9.30 -2.27
CA GLY A 75 3.27 -9.60 -0.86
C GLY A 75 3.62 -8.40 0.03
N VAL A 76 3.55 -7.19 -0.48
CA VAL A 76 3.72 -5.97 0.33
C VAL A 76 2.46 -5.72 1.14
N ARG A 77 2.61 -5.80 2.46
CA ARG A 77 1.51 -5.52 3.40
C ARG A 77 1.45 -4.02 3.73
N GLU A 78 0.24 -3.54 4.03
CA GLU A 78 0.00 -2.19 4.55
C GLU A 78 0.30 -1.06 3.55
N THR A 79 0.07 -1.32 2.26
CA THR A 79 0.22 -0.32 1.21
C THR A 79 -0.88 0.74 1.28
N SER A 80 -0.51 1.99 1.01
CA SER A 80 -1.48 3.08 0.84
C SER A 80 -1.49 3.48 -0.63
N ILE A 81 -2.67 3.35 -1.26
CA ILE A 81 -2.87 3.75 -2.65
C ILE A 81 -4.06 4.68 -2.69
N GLN A 82 -3.82 5.92 -3.07
CA GLN A 82 -4.82 6.99 -3.03
C GLN A 82 -4.82 7.77 -4.34
N LYS A 83 -6.01 8.16 -4.78
CA LYS A 83 -6.18 9.07 -5.91
C LYS A 83 -5.89 10.50 -5.45
N GLN A 84 -5.08 11.21 -6.21
CA GLN A 84 -4.78 12.63 -6.02
C GLN A 84 -5.21 13.39 -7.29
N GLY A 85 -6.13 14.34 -7.14
CA GLY A 85 -6.66 15.05 -8.31
C GLY A 85 -7.47 14.15 -9.25
N VAL A 86 -7.29 14.33 -10.57
CA VAL A 86 -8.07 13.63 -11.61
C VAL A 86 -7.30 12.43 -12.17
N ASP A 87 -6.00 12.57 -12.37
CA ASP A 87 -5.14 11.63 -13.11
C ASP A 87 -3.87 11.21 -12.35
N GLU A 88 -3.74 11.60 -11.09
CA GLU A 88 -2.60 11.27 -10.25
C GLU A 88 -2.96 10.20 -9.20
N ILE A 89 -1.98 9.34 -8.92
CA ILE A 89 -2.10 8.25 -7.95
C ILE A 89 -0.87 8.28 -7.04
N VAL A 90 -1.10 8.44 -5.74
CA VAL A 90 -0.07 8.31 -4.71
C VAL A 90 -0.01 6.87 -4.26
N VAL A 91 1.16 6.27 -4.34
CA VAL A 91 1.44 4.90 -3.89
C VAL A 91 2.53 4.94 -2.83
N GLN A 92 2.22 4.42 -1.64
CA GLN A 92 3.17 4.28 -0.55
C GLN A 92 3.39 2.80 -0.26
N LEU A 93 4.64 2.38 -0.29
CA LEU A 93 5.10 1.00 -0.12
C LEU A 93 6.04 0.90 1.08
N PRO A 94 5.50 0.79 2.31
CA PRO A 94 6.33 0.67 3.50
C PRO A 94 7.11 -0.64 3.50
N GLY A 95 8.40 -0.57 3.88
CA GLY A 95 9.26 -1.75 4.03
C GLY A 95 9.77 -2.36 2.73
N VAL A 96 9.46 -1.80 1.57
CA VAL A 96 10.02 -2.25 0.30
C VAL A 96 11.46 -1.76 0.19
N THR A 97 12.39 -2.70 0.05
CA THR A 97 13.84 -2.44 -0.08
C THR A 97 14.31 -2.50 -1.52
N ASP A 98 13.67 -3.34 -2.33
CA ASP A 98 13.97 -3.47 -3.75
C ASP A 98 13.15 -2.48 -4.59
N ARG A 99 13.79 -1.36 -4.87
CA ARG A 99 13.23 -0.25 -5.63
C ARG A 99 12.94 -0.64 -7.08
N GLU A 100 13.92 -1.27 -7.73
CA GLU A 100 13.87 -1.54 -9.16
C GLU A 100 12.75 -2.51 -9.47
N ARG A 101 12.67 -3.57 -8.70
CA ARG A 101 11.62 -4.58 -8.81
C ARG A 101 10.21 -4.02 -8.55
N ALA A 102 10.05 -3.18 -7.53
CA ALA A 102 8.76 -2.55 -7.25
C ALA A 102 8.30 -1.63 -8.40
N LEU A 103 9.22 -0.81 -8.95
CA LEU A 103 8.95 0.03 -10.10
C LEU A 103 8.62 -0.78 -11.36
N GLU A 104 9.27 -1.91 -11.55
CA GLU A 104 9.00 -2.80 -12.68
C GLU A 104 7.59 -3.41 -12.60
N ILE A 105 7.21 -3.97 -11.45
CA ILE A 105 5.89 -4.56 -11.25
C ILE A 105 4.78 -3.53 -11.42
N ILE A 106 4.95 -2.34 -10.84
CA ILE A 106 3.98 -1.25 -10.96
C ILE A 106 4.03 -0.63 -12.35
N GLY A 107 5.22 -0.48 -12.91
CA GLY A 107 5.50 0.25 -14.15
C GLY A 107 5.11 -0.48 -15.42
N ARG A 108 5.18 -1.81 -15.48
CA ARG A 108 4.87 -2.59 -16.70
C ARG A 108 3.41 -2.45 -17.10
N THR A 109 3.17 -2.17 -18.37
CA THR A 109 1.80 -2.05 -18.93
C THR A 109 1.10 -3.40 -18.94
N ALA A 110 1.87 -4.47 -19.14
CA ALA A 110 1.40 -5.86 -19.29
C ALA A 110 0.41 -6.06 -20.46
N LEU A 111 0.64 -5.32 -21.52
CA LEU A 111 -0.12 -5.52 -22.75
C LEU A 111 0.37 -6.80 -23.42
N LEU A 112 -0.33 -7.89 -23.15
CA LEU A 112 -0.07 -9.18 -23.81
C LEU A 112 -0.90 -9.30 -25.08
N GLU A 113 -0.23 -9.55 -26.18
CA GLU A 113 -0.83 -9.72 -27.50
C GLU A 113 -0.33 -11.01 -28.14
N PHE A 114 -1.23 -11.74 -28.79
CA PHE A 114 -0.90 -12.89 -29.61
C PHE A 114 -1.06 -12.51 -31.08
N LYS A 115 0.03 -12.55 -31.86
CA LYS A 115 0.07 -12.12 -33.25
C LYS A 115 0.63 -13.23 -34.14
N LEU A 116 0.02 -13.41 -35.30
CA LEU A 116 0.55 -14.37 -36.27
C LEU A 116 1.81 -13.83 -36.93
N VAL A 117 2.80 -14.71 -37.10
CA VAL A 117 4.03 -14.40 -37.84
C VAL A 117 3.78 -14.69 -39.32
N SER A 118 4.09 -13.73 -40.18
CA SER A 118 4.03 -13.92 -41.62
C SER A 118 5.01 -15.02 -42.09
N THR A 119 4.54 -15.88 -42.96
CA THR A 119 5.38 -16.93 -43.62
C THR A 119 5.92 -16.47 -44.98
N ASP A 120 5.56 -15.25 -45.40
CA ASP A 120 5.94 -14.69 -46.70
C ASP A 120 7.32 -14.03 -46.57
N GLN A 121 8.32 -14.68 -47.19
CA GLN A 121 9.72 -14.25 -47.14
C GLN A 121 9.95 -12.94 -47.91
N ASP A 122 9.23 -12.73 -49.02
CA ASP A 122 9.38 -11.53 -49.84
C ASP A 122 8.91 -10.28 -49.07
N LYS A 123 7.84 -10.43 -48.31
CA LYS A 123 7.34 -9.35 -47.42
C LYS A 123 8.28 -9.07 -46.24
N LEU A 124 8.90 -10.11 -45.68
CA LEU A 124 9.88 -9.94 -44.62
C LEU A 124 11.12 -9.19 -45.13
N ASP A 125 11.64 -9.57 -46.30
CA ASP A 125 12.81 -8.94 -46.90
C ASP A 125 12.53 -7.47 -47.29
N ALA A 126 11.33 -7.17 -47.79
CA ALA A 126 10.87 -5.81 -48.03
C ALA A 126 10.78 -4.98 -46.72
N ALA A 127 10.27 -5.57 -45.65
CA ALA A 127 10.17 -4.93 -44.37
C ALA A 127 11.55 -4.66 -43.74
N ILE A 128 12.51 -5.59 -43.90
CA ILE A 128 13.90 -5.41 -43.47
C ILE A 128 14.57 -4.26 -44.23
N ALA A 129 14.25 -4.11 -45.52
CA ALA A 129 14.73 -3.02 -46.37
C ALA A 129 14.09 -1.67 -46.06
N GLY A 130 13.19 -1.57 -45.08
CA GLY A 130 12.52 -0.35 -44.64
C GLY A 130 11.09 -0.16 -45.20
N ASN A 131 10.60 -1.06 -46.04
CA ASN A 131 9.26 -1.02 -46.62
C ASN A 131 8.35 -2.03 -45.93
N VAL A 132 7.80 -1.65 -44.79
CA VAL A 132 6.88 -2.52 -44.03
C VAL A 132 5.51 -2.51 -44.72
N PRO A 133 4.98 -3.66 -45.14
CA PRO A 133 3.68 -3.75 -45.80
C PRO A 133 2.54 -3.30 -44.87
N GLU A 134 1.50 -2.75 -45.44
CA GLU A 134 0.32 -2.35 -44.69
C GLU A 134 -0.33 -3.55 -43.97
N GLY A 135 -0.68 -3.39 -42.70
CA GLY A 135 -1.22 -4.47 -41.85
C GLY A 135 -0.16 -5.35 -41.18
N PHE A 136 1.11 -5.04 -41.34
CA PHE A 136 2.21 -5.77 -40.70
C PHE A 136 3.10 -4.82 -39.88
N GLU A 137 3.85 -5.41 -38.94
CA GLU A 137 4.89 -4.73 -38.15
C GLU A 137 6.14 -5.60 -38.05
N LEU A 138 7.29 -4.94 -38.18
CA LEU A 138 8.60 -5.61 -38.05
C LEU A 138 9.03 -5.54 -36.59
N LYS A 139 9.21 -6.68 -35.91
CA LYS A 139 9.68 -6.81 -34.55
C LYS A 139 10.88 -7.73 -34.44
N ARG A 140 11.59 -7.62 -33.31
CA ARG A 140 12.72 -8.53 -33.01
C ARG A 140 12.33 -9.45 -31.87
N LEU A 141 12.71 -10.71 -31.99
CA LEU A 141 12.59 -11.70 -30.92
C LEU A 141 13.68 -11.44 -29.88
N GLU A 142 13.33 -11.35 -28.61
CA GLU A 142 14.31 -11.04 -27.54
C GLU A 142 15.33 -12.17 -27.33
N GLU A 143 14.97 -13.42 -27.63
CA GLU A 143 15.79 -14.57 -27.38
C GLU A 143 17.06 -14.62 -28.27
N ASP A 144 16.91 -14.40 -29.55
CA ASP A 144 18.00 -14.56 -30.57
C ASP A 144 18.18 -13.35 -31.51
N ASN A 145 17.45 -12.24 -31.21
CA ASN A 145 17.45 -11.01 -31.99
C ASN A 145 16.97 -11.18 -33.47
N THR A 146 16.30 -12.30 -33.76
CA THR A 146 15.74 -12.58 -35.08
C THR A 146 14.62 -11.59 -35.42
N GLN A 147 14.65 -11.05 -36.63
CA GLN A 147 13.58 -10.16 -37.12
C GLN A 147 12.39 -10.99 -37.60
N LEU A 148 11.20 -10.62 -37.11
CA LEU A 148 9.94 -11.26 -37.44
C LEU A 148 8.95 -10.23 -37.98
N LEU A 149 8.24 -10.60 -39.05
CA LEU A 149 7.14 -9.81 -39.58
C LEU A 149 5.83 -10.31 -38.95
N LEU A 150 5.20 -9.50 -38.14
CA LEU A 150 3.97 -9.83 -37.41
C LEU A 150 2.76 -9.16 -38.07
N GLU A 151 1.60 -9.79 -37.99
CA GLU A 151 0.35 -9.12 -38.30
C GLU A 151 0.10 -8.05 -37.27
N SER A 152 -0.25 -6.80 -37.65
CA SER A 152 -0.47 -5.68 -36.74
C SER A 152 -1.65 -5.93 -35.80
N LYS A 153 -2.66 -6.69 -36.27
CA LYS A 153 -3.84 -7.01 -35.47
C LYS A 153 -3.57 -8.19 -34.55
N ALA A 154 -3.69 -7.96 -33.24
CA ALA A 154 -3.66 -9.05 -32.28
C ALA A 154 -4.88 -9.95 -32.44
N VAL A 155 -4.69 -11.25 -32.42
CA VAL A 155 -5.75 -12.26 -32.53
C VAL A 155 -6.36 -12.53 -31.15
N LEU A 156 -5.53 -12.50 -30.12
CA LEU A 156 -5.90 -12.60 -28.71
C LEU A 156 -5.10 -11.57 -27.89
N THR A 157 -5.70 -11.10 -26.79
CA THR A 157 -5.08 -10.16 -25.85
C THR A 157 -5.10 -10.72 -24.43
N GLY A 158 -4.38 -10.08 -23.53
CA GLY A 158 -4.29 -10.46 -22.10
C GLY A 158 -5.64 -10.48 -21.38
N ASP A 159 -6.65 -9.78 -21.89
CA ASP A 159 -8.01 -9.78 -21.29
C ASP A 159 -8.67 -11.17 -21.33
N SER A 160 -8.18 -12.05 -22.21
CA SER A 160 -8.64 -13.43 -22.32
C SER A 160 -7.97 -14.39 -21.33
N LEU A 161 -7.05 -13.92 -20.49
CA LEU A 161 -6.38 -14.74 -19.48
C LEU A 161 -7.28 -14.97 -18.26
N ALA A 162 -7.24 -16.20 -17.72
CA ALA A 162 -7.81 -16.54 -16.42
C ALA A 162 -6.74 -16.65 -15.34
N ASN A 163 -5.54 -17.12 -15.69
CA ASN A 163 -4.46 -17.32 -14.72
C ASN A 163 -3.09 -17.35 -15.41
N ALA A 164 -2.04 -17.08 -14.65
CA ALA A 164 -0.65 -17.24 -15.05
C ALA A 164 0.17 -17.75 -13.86
N PHE A 165 1.06 -18.71 -14.06
CA PHE A 165 1.88 -19.31 -13.02
C PHE A 165 3.22 -19.78 -13.56
N VAL A 166 4.22 -19.79 -12.69
CA VAL A 166 5.57 -20.27 -13.03
C VAL A 166 5.64 -21.78 -12.87
N HIS A 167 6.25 -22.46 -13.83
CA HIS A 167 6.72 -23.83 -13.64
C HIS A 167 8.07 -24.01 -14.33
N PHE A 168 8.74 -25.11 -14.06
CA PHE A 168 10.02 -25.42 -14.67
C PHE A 168 9.81 -26.33 -15.88
N SER A 169 10.46 -25.95 -16.98
CA SER A 169 10.42 -26.75 -18.19
C SER A 169 11.01 -28.14 -17.95
N SER A 170 10.39 -29.17 -18.53
CA SER A 170 10.89 -30.56 -18.46
C SER A 170 12.12 -30.80 -19.33
N GLY A 171 12.82 -29.76 -19.83
CA GLY A 171 14.04 -29.83 -20.62
C GLY A 171 15.29 -30.08 -19.78
N GLU A 172 16.44 -30.29 -20.45
CA GLU A 172 17.74 -30.59 -19.82
C GLU A 172 18.20 -29.49 -18.83
N PHE A 173 17.76 -28.25 -18.98
CA PHE A 173 18.22 -27.10 -18.19
C PHE A 173 17.22 -26.67 -17.10
N ASN A 174 16.04 -27.28 -17.02
CA ASN A 174 15.02 -26.95 -16.00
C ASN A 174 14.75 -25.45 -15.88
N GLU A 175 14.63 -24.76 -17.04
CA GLU A 175 14.45 -23.31 -17.09
C GLU A 175 13.06 -22.89 -16.60
N PRO A 176 12.95 -21.76 -15.86
CA PRO A 176 11.67 -21.24 -15.45
C PRO A 176 10.89 -20.70 -16.66
N VAL A 177 9.64 -21.09 -16.78
CA VAL A 177 8.72 -20.66 -17.84
C VAL A 177 7.39 -20.22 -17.22
N VAL A 178 6.68 -19.32 -17.89
CA VAL A 178 5.37 -18.84 -17.43
C VAL A 178 4.26 -19.53 -18.23
N SER A 179 3.52 -20.39 -17.57
CA SER A 179 2.29 -20.94 -18.11
C SER A 179 1.14 -19.98 -17.95
N ILE A 180 0.39 -19.81 -19.02
CA ILE A 180 -0.82 -19.00 -19.06
C ILE A 180 -2.02 -19.87 -19.35
N LYS A 181 -3.13 -19.61 -18.70
CA LYS A 181 -4.40 -20.27 -18.91
C LYS A 181 -5.45 -19.23 -19.29
N PHE A 182 -6.11 -19.48 -20.43
CA PHE A 182 -7.19 -18.61 -20.90
C PHE A 182 -8.49 -18.89 -20.15
N ASN A 183 -9.37 -17.90 -20.11
CA ASN A 183 -10.76 -18.08 -19.69
C ASN A 183 -11.55 -18.88 -20.74
N ASP A 184 -12.79 -19.26 -20.46
CA ASP A 184 -13.59 -20.14 -21.31
C ASP A 184 -13.79 -19.58 -22.74
N GLU A 185 -13.92 -18.26 -22.88
CA GLU A 185 -14.07 -17.58 -24.17
C GLU A 185 -12.72 -17.53 -24.91
N GLY A 186 -11.66 -17.16 -24.19
CA GLY A 186 -10.29 -17.13 -24.71
C GLY A 186 -9.81 -18.51 -25.15
N ALA A 187 -10.10 -19.55 -24.37
CA ALA A 187 -9.74 -20.93 -24.68
C ALA A 187 -10.38 -21.40 -26.01
N LYS A 188 -11.65 -21.08 -26.24
CA LYS A 188 -12.33 -21.37 -27.52
C LYS A 188 -11.67 -20.63 -28.68
N LYS A 189 -11.45 -19.30 -28.54
CA LYS A 189 -10.77 -18.50 -29.56
C LYS A 189 -9.35 -19.00 -29.84
N PHE A 190 -8.63 -19.43 -28.80
CA PHE A 190 -7.28 -19.97 -28.92
C PHE A 190 -7.27 -21.34 -29.62
N ALA A 191 -8.24 -22.20 -29.30
CA ALA A 191 -8.42 -23.48 -29.99
C ALA A 191 -8.70 -23.30 -31.49
N ASP A 192 -9.64 -22.40 -31.84
CA ASP A 192 -9.97 -22.08 -33.23
C ASP A 192 -8.77 -21.46 -33.97
N LEU A 193 -8.06 -20.54 -33.32
CA LEU A 193 -6.85 -19.92 -33.87
C LEU A 193 -5.77 -20.95 -34.14
N THR A 194 -5.48 -21.83 -33.18
CA THR A 194 -4.44 -22.83 -33.32
C THR A 194 -4.81 -23.90 -34.36
N ALA A 195 -6.08 -24.30 -34.42
CA ALA A 195 -6.58 -25.23 -35.45
C ALA A 195 -6.45 -24.68 -36.89
N ALA A 196 -6.78 -23.39 -37.07
CA ALA A 196 -6.72 -22.74 -38.37
C ALA A 196 -5.28 -22.42 -38.85
N ASN A 197 -4.29 -22.41 -37.95
CA ASN A 197 -2.95 -21.94 -38.20
C ASN A 197 -1.86 -22.98 -37.86
N VAL A 198 -2.18 -24.26 -37.89
CA VAL A 198 -1.19 -25.35 -37.72
C VAL A 198 -0.01 -25.19 -38.68
N GLY A 199 1.19 -25.28 -38.13
CA GLY A 199 2.45 -25.13 -38.91
C GLY A 199 2.97 -23.69 -38.97
N LYS A 200 2.16 -22.67 -38.66
CA LYS A 200 2.60 -21.26 -38.54
C LYS A 200 3.21 -20.96 -37.17
N ARG A 201 3.91 -19.82 -37.07
CA ARG A 201 4.43 -19.31 -35.79
C ARG A 201 3.44 -18.33 -35.18
N LEU A 202 3.24 -18.45 -33.88
CA LEU A 202 2.44 -17.52 -33.10
C LEU A 202 3.35 -16.73 -32.16
N ALA A 203 3.49 -15.44 -32.42
CA ALA A 203 4.28 -14.55 -31.58
C ALA A 203 3.50 -14.15 -30.32
N ILE A 204 4.16 -14.26 -29.19
CA ILE A 204 3.72 -13.77 -27.91
C ILE A 204 4.44 -12.45 -27.67
N VAL A 205 3.69 -11.36 -27.72
CA VAL A 205 4.20 -9.99 -27.62
C VAL A 205 3.77 -9.41 -26.27
N LEU A 206 4.73 -8.96 -25.49
CA LEU A 206 4.51 -8.32 -24.21
C LEU A 206 5.09 -6.90 -24.26
N ASP A 207 4.25 -5.91 -24.00
CA ASP A 207 4.62 -4.49 -24.03
C ASP A 207 5.34 -4.08 -25.34
N GLY A 208 4.91 -4.67 -26.45
CA GLY A 208 5.45 -4.41 -27.78
C GLY A 208 6.75 -5.15 -28.13
N LYS A 209 7.28 -5.98 -27.26
CA LYS A 209 8.46 -6.83 -27.46
C LYS A 209 8.04 -8.28 -27.64
N VAL A 210 8.67 -8.98 -28.61
CA VAL A 210 8.38 -10.40 -28.85
C VAL A 210 9.18 -11.26 -27.87
N GLN A 211 8.48 -11.86 -26.92
CA GLN A 211 9.09 -12.74 -25.92
C GLN A 211 9.42 -14.11 -26.51
N SER A 212 8.45 -14.70 -27.21
CA SER A 212 8.61 -15.97 -27.87
C SER A 212 7.73 -16.05 -29.11
N ALA A 213 8.07 -16.93 -30.06
CA ALA A 213 7.29 -17.16 -31.27
C ALA A 213 7.31 -18.65 -31.66
N PRO A 214 6.69 -19.52 -30.84
CA PRO A 214 6.64 -20.96 -31.09
C PRO A 214 5.86 -21.29 -32.37
N ARG A 215 6.17 -22.45 -32.95
CA ARG A 215 5.39 -23.01 -34.04
C ARG A 215 4.21 -23.81 -33.50
N ILE A 216 3.01 -23.53 -33.99
CA ILE A 216 1.80 -24.30 -33.67
C ILE A 216 1.96 -25.70 -34.27
N ARG A 217 2.08 -26.73 -33.45
CA ARG A 217 2.22 -28.13 -33.87
C ARG A 217 0.87 -28.78 -34.14
N GLU A 218 -0.09 -28.48 -33.32
CA GLU A 218 -1.45 -29.01 -33.36
C GLU A 218 -2.45 -28.02 -32.72
N ALA A 219 -3.72 -28.25 -32.91
CA ALA A 219 -4.76 -27.47 -32.21
C ALA A 219 -4.65 -27.68 -30.70
N ILE A 220 -4.79 -26.59 -29.92
CA ILE A 220 -4.65 -26.60 -28.47
C ILE A 220 -6.02 -26.33 -27.83
N PRO A 221 -6.83 -27.36 -27.59
CA PRO A 221 -8.17 -27.20 -27.00
C PRO A 221 -8.13 -26.91 -25.50
N SER A 222 -7.01 -27.19 -24.82
CA SER A 222 -6.86 -26.96 -23.37
C SER A 222 -6.89 -25.50 -22.97
N GLY A 223 -6.69 -24.58 -23.92
CA GLY A 223 -6.60 -23.15 -23.62
C GLY A 223 -5.40 -22.82 -22.75
N GLU A 224 -4.30 -23.56 -22.87
CA GLU A 224 -3.06 -23.31 -22.13
C GLU A 224 -1.93 -23.03 -23.13
N ALA A 225 -1.08 -22.05 -22.78
CA ALA A 225 0.12 -21.74 -23.54
C ALA A 225 1.29 -21.48 -22.58
N VAL A 226 2.50 -21.57 -23.09
CA VAL A 226 3.72 -21.36 -22.31
C VAL A 226 4.52 -20.23 -22.94
N ILE A 227 4.87 -19.26 -22.12
CA ILE A 227 5.79 -18.20 -22.47
C ILE A 227 7.18 -18.67 -22.04
N SER A 228 8.02 -18.98 -23.01
CA SER A 228 9.43 -19.30 -22.81
C SER A 228 10.28 -18.07 -23.09
N GLY A 229 11.38 -17.93 -22.37
CA GLY A 229 12.34 -16.84 -22.50
C GLY A 229 13.53 -17.11 -21.59
N ARG A 230 14.55 -16.25 -21.66
CA ARG A 230 15.68 -16.31 -20.72
C ARG A 230 15.29 -15.61 -19.40
N PHE A 231 14.35 -16.21 -18.68
CA PHE A 231 13.91 -15.69 -17.39
C PHE A 231 14.75 -16.31 -16.28
N ASP A 232 15.10 -15.51 -15.29
CA ASP A 232 15.40 -16.07 -13.98
C ASP A 232 14.10 -16.39 -13.22
N VAL A 233 14.22 -17.02 -12.03
CA VAL A 233 13.06 -17.44 -11.25
C VAL A 233 12.23 -16.24 -10.78
N GLU A 234 12.92 -15.14 -10.46
CA GLU A 234 12.31 -13.93 -9.95
C GLU A 234 11.57 -13.17 -11.05
N GLU A 235 12.19 -13.02 -12.21
CA GLU A 235 11.58 -12.44 -13.41
C GLU A 235 10.34 -13.22 -13.86
N ALA A 236 10.41 -14.55 -13.85
CA ALA A 236 9.25 -15.39 -14.20
C ALA A 236 8.11 -15.23 -13.20
N GLN A 237 8.42 -15.11 -11.90
CA GLN A 237 7.41 -14.86 -10.87
C GLN A 237 6.75 -13.49 -11.06
N ASP A 238 7.54 -12.45 -11.26
CA ASP A 238 7.04 -11.09 -11.45
C ASP A 238 6.17 -11.00 -12.72
N LEU A 239 6.61 -11.65 -13.81
CA LEU A 239 5.82 -11.73 -15.03
C LEU A 239 4.49 -12.47 -14.81
N SER A 240 4.50 -13.56 -14.04
CA SER A 240 3.27 -14.30 -13.73
C SER A 240 2.27 -13.45 -12.94
N ILE A 241 2.74 -12.65 -11.98
CA ILE A 241 1.93 -11.70 -11.20
C ILE A 241 1.32 -10.66 -12.13
N ILE A 242 2.16 -10.03 -12.96
CA ILE A 242 1.76 -8.97 -13.87
C ILE A 242 0.69 -9.44 -14.87
N LEU A 243 0.87 -10.65 -15.42
CA LEU A 243 -0.08 -11.24 -16.37
C LEU A 243 -1.39 -11.68 -15.72
N ARG A 244 -1.34 -12.19 -14.49
CA ARG A 244 -2.52 -12.61 -13.71
C ARG A 244 -3.44 -11.44 -13.39
N VAL A 245 -2.86 -10.30 -13.02
CA VAL A 245 -3.61 -9.09 -12.70
C VAL A 245 -4.11 -8.37 -13.96
N GLY A 246 -3.42 -8.55 -15.08
CA GLY A 246 -3.78 -8.00 -16.38
C GLY A 246 -3.22 -6.61 -16.68
N ALA A 247 -3.61 -6.09 -17.85
CA ALA A 247 -3.11 -4.83 -18.39
C ALA A 247 -3.72 -3.61 -17.68
N ARG A 248 -2.94 -2.54 -17.63
CA ARG A 248 -3.41 -1.25 -17.13
C ARG A 248 -4.32 -0.55 -18.15
N PRO A 249 -5.30 0.22 -17.71
CA PRO A 249 -6.23 0.93 -18.60
C PRO A 249 -5.54 2.02 -19.43
N ALA A 250 -4.40 2.54 -18.95
CA ALA A 250 -3.60 3.56 -19.63
C ALA A 250 -2.13 3.51 -19.17
N PRO A 251 -1.20 4.01 -20.01
CA PRO A 251 0.19 4.18 -19.59
C PRO A 251 0.28 5.12 -18.38
N MET A 252 1.21 4.84 -17.48
CA MET A 252 1.50 5.70 -16.33
C MET A 252 2.96 6.12 -16.36
N ARG A 253 3.22 7.33 -15.84
CA ARG A 253 4.57 7.86 -15.67
C ARG A 253 4.80 8.13 -14.20
N VAL A 254 6.01 7.87 -13.73
CA VAL A 254 6.44 8.28 -12.39
C VAL A 254 6.78 9.78 -12.48
N GLU A 255 6.03 10.62 -11.78
CA GLU A 255 6.31 12.07 -11.68
C GLU A 255 7.23 12.38 -10.51
N GLU A 256 6.98 11.75 -9.38
CA GLU A 256 7.81 11.90 -8.19
C GLU A 256 8.10 10.54 -7.56
N GLU A 257 9.34 10.39 -7.13
CA GLU A 257 9.79 9.22 -6.39
C GLU A 257 10.62 9.66 -5.19
N ARG A 258 10.25 9.18 -4.02
CA ARG A 258 11.01 9.34 -2.78
C ARG A 258 11.21 7.97 -2.15
N THR A 259 12.45 7.58 -1.97
CA THR A 259 12.81 6.34 -1.28
C THR A 259 13.45 6.68 0.06
N ILE A 260 12.89 6.14 1.13
CA ILE A 260 13.41 6.29 2.50
C ILE A 260 14.06 4.96 2.87
N GLY A 261 15.39 5.00 3.05
CA GLY A 261 16.13 3.81 3.45
C GLY A 261 15.68 3.30 4.84
N PRO A 262 15.62 1.98 5.07
CA PRO A 262 15.20 1.39 6.35
C PRO A 262 16.03 1.87 7.54
N LEU A 263 17.33 2.12 7.34
CA LEU A 263 18.24 2.61 8.39
C LEU A 263 17.86 4.00 8.88
N LEU A 264 17.44 4.90 7.97
CA LEU A 264 17.00 6.25 8.33
C LEU A 264 15.71 6.21 9.14
N GLY A 265 14.78 5.33 8.79
CA GLY A 265 13.55 5.10 9.57
C GLY A 265 13.86 4.59 10.97
N GLN A 266 14.74 3.61 11.09
CA GLN A 266 15.11 3.01 12.38
C GLN A 266 15.82 4.00 13.31
N ASP A 267 16.75 4.82 12.79
CA ASP A 267 17.43 5.86 13.56
C ASP A 267 16.45 6.95 14.02
N SER A 268 15.48 7.30 13.18
CA SER A 268 14.42 8.26 13.52
C SER A 268 13.51 7.71 14.63
N ILE A 269 13.11 6.43 14.56
CA ILE A 269 12.34 5.76 15.62
C ILE A 269 13.13 5.76 16.92
N ASN A 270 14.37 5.29 16.90
CA ASN A 270 15.20 5.18 18.11
C ASN A 270 15.41 6.54 18.76
N SER A 271 15.66 7.58 17.97
CA SER A 271 15.85 8.95 18.47
C SER A 271 14.53 9.52 18.99
N GLY A 272 13.42 9.32 18.27
CA GLY A 272 12.08 9.77 18.69
C GLY A 272 11.62 9.09 19.96
N VAL A 273 11.77 7.76 20.08
CA VAL A 273 11.40 7.01 21.30
C VAL A 273 12.26 7.44 22.50
N LYS A 274 13.57 7.61 22.31
CA LYS A 274 14.45 8.11 23.38
C LYS A 274 14.05 9.50 23.83
N ALA A 275 13.80 10.42 22.92
CA ALA A 275 13.37 11.77 23.24
C ALA A 275 12.02 11.78 23.98
N ALA A 276 11.06 10.97 23.51
CA ALA A 276 9.74 10.84 24.17
C ALA A 276 9.88 10.28 25.60
N LEU A 277 10.69 9.23 25.80
CA LEU A 277 10.93 8.65 27.12
C LEU A 277 11.56 9.66 28.08
N ILE A 278 12.59 10.37 27.62
CA ILE A 278 13.25 11.42 28.43
C ILE A 278 12.22 12.51 28.81
N GLY A 279 11.41 12.97 27.84
CA GLY A 279 10.37 13.97 28.07
C GLY A 279 9.34 13.52 29.10
N VAL A 280 8.82 12.29 28.97
CA VAL A 280 7.84 11.71 29.91
C VAL A 280 8.45 11.56 31.31
N CYS A 281 9.68 11.05 31.42
CA CYS A 281 10.36 10.93 32.72
C CYS A 281 10.57 12.29 33.39
N LEU A 282 10.90 13.32 32.62
CA LEU A 282 11.10 14.68 33.15
C LEU A 282 9.78 15.27 33.63
N VAL A 283 8.69 15.09 32.87
CA VAL A 283 7.34 15.52 33.28
C VAL A 283 6.93 14.84 34.60
N PHE A 284 7.12 13.52 34.72
CA PHE A 284 6.82 12.76 35.92
C PHE A 284 7.60 13.26 37.12
N ALA A 285 8.91 13.48 36.94
CA ALA A 285 9.77 14.01 37.99
C ALA A 285 9.28 15.39 38.50
N VAL A 286 8.89 16.29 37.59
CA VAL A 286 8.36 17.60 37.92
C VAL A 286 6.99 17.50 38.61
N MET A 287 6.06 16.67 38.10
CA MET A 287 4.74 16.49 38.67
C MET A 287 4.79 15.91 40.09
N ILE A 288 5.57 14.86 40.30
CA ILE A 288 5.75 14.25 41.61
C ILE A 288 6.49 15.21 42.54
N GLY A 289 7.56 15.87 42.07
CA GLY A 289 8.36 16.78 42.86
C GLY A 289 7.59 18.01 43.35
N TYR A 290 6.70 18.57 42.51
CA TYR A 290 5.95 19.79 42.83
C TYR A 290 4.60 19.52 43.50
N TYR A 291 3.83 18.52 43.03
CA TYR A 291 2.47 18.21 43.50
C TYR A 291 2.38 17.00 44.43
N PHE A 292 3.47 16.29 44.68
CA PHE A 292 3.55 15.09 45.54
C PHE A 292 2.50 14.03 45.17
N ILE A 293 1.59 13.70 46.07
CA ILE A 293 0.53 12.69 45.86
C ILE A 293 -0.42 13.09 44.73
N ALA A 294 -0.76 14.37 44.59
CA ALA A 294 -1.59 14.84 43.48
C ALA A 294 -0.87 14.70 42.14
N GLY A 295 0.44 14.92 42.11
CA GLY A 295 1.30 14.65 40.93
C GLY A 295 1.31 13.17 40.53
N LEU A 296 1.46 12.27 41.49
CA LEU A 296 1.38 10.83 41.22
C LEU A 296 0.06 10.39 40.59
N ILE A 297 -1.07 10.95 41.09
CA ILE A 297 -2.40 10.68 40.52
C ILE A 297 -2.50 11.22 39.09
N SER A 298 -1.94 12.40 38.83
CA SER A 298 -1.89 13.02 37.52
C SER A 298 -1.04 12.21 36.53
N ASP A 299 0.10 11.65 36.96
CA ASP A 299 0.97 10.83 36.18
C ASP A 299 0.30 9.49 35.79
N ILE A 300 -0.44 8.89 36.72
CA ILE A 300 -1.27 7.71 36.43
C ILE A 300 -2.33 8.04 35.37
N ALA A 301 -3.01 9.18 35.49
CA ALA A 301 -3.99 9.64 34.51
C ALA A 301 -3.38 9.87 33.14
N LEU A 302 -2.14 10.37 33.10
CA LEU A 302 -1.38 10.60 31.88
C LEU A 302 -0.99 9.27 31.17
N MET A 303 -0.56 8.27 31.94
CA MET A 303 -0.30 6.93 31.42
C MET A 303 -1.57 6.26 30.87
N LEU A 304 -2.69 6.43 31.56
CA LEU A 304 -3.98 5.94 31.08
C LEU A 304 -4.43 6.66 29.79
N ASN A 305 -4.20 7.96 29.70
CA ASN A 305 -4.48 8.72 28.48
C ASN A 305 -3.67 8.22 27.29
N LEU A 306 -2.36 7.99 27.47
CA LEU A 306 -1.50 7.41 26.44
C LEU A 306 -1.99 6.02 26.02
N LEU A 307 -2.32 5.16 26.98
CA LEU A 307 -2.84 3.82 26.70
C LEU A 307 -4.17 3.87 25.91
N ILE A 308 -5.08 4.77 26.29
CA ILE A 308 -6.36 4.95 25.59
C ILE A 308 -6.10 5.45 24.15
N THR A 309 -5.22 6.43 23.98
CA THR A 309 -4.87 6.95 22.65
C THR A 309 -4.33 5.85 21.73
N LEU A 310 -3.38 5.06 22.22
CA LEU A 310 -2.83 3.92 21.46
C LEU A 310 -3.88 2.82 21.22
N GLY A 311 -4.73 2.56 22.22
CA GLY A 311 -5.81 1.59 22.09
C GLY A 311 -6.86 1.99 21.06
N VAL A 312 -7.26 3.26 21.03
CA VAL A 312 -8.18 3.80 20.01
C VAL A 312 -7.54 3.74 18.63
N LEU A 313 -6.25 4.09 18.50
CA LEU A 313 -5.51 3.99 17.23
C LEU A 313 -5.51 2.56 16.72
N GLY A 314 -5.23 1.57 17.58
CA GLY A 314 -5.24 0.15 17.20
C GLY A 314 -6.63 -0.43 16.92
N MET A 315 -7.69 0.18 17.47
CA MET A 315 -9.09 -0.22 17.28
C MET A 315 -9.71 0.39 16.01
N LEU A 316 -9.20 1.52 15.54
CA LEU A 316 -9.78 2.28 14.42
C LEU A 316 -9.97 1.47 13.14
N PRO A 317 -9.00 0.65 12.66
CA PRO A 317 -9.17 -0.18 11.47
C PRO A 317 -10.27 -1.24 11.60
N VAL A 318 -10.56 -1.67 12.84
CA VAL A 318 -11.61 -2.67 13.13
C VAL A 318 -12.99 -2.02 13.15
N LEU A 319 -13.10 -0.79 13.67
CA LEU A 319 -14.36 -0.06 13.80
C LEU A 319 -14.82 0.54 12.47
N VAL A 320 -13.89 1.01 11.66
CA VAL A 320 -14.18 1.71 10.39
C VAL A 320 -13.43 1.00 9.27
N PRO A 321 -14.08 0.05 8.58
CA PRO A 321 -13.47 -0.64 7.43
C PRO A 321 -13.04 0.37 6.36
N GLY A 322 -11.79 0.23 5.87
CA GLY A 322 -11.21 1.13 4.87
C GLY A 322 -10.39 2.29 5.45
N VAL A 323 -10.37 2.49 6.76
CA VAL A 323 -9.48 3.44 7.43
C VAL A 323 -8.26 2.69 7.95
N SER A 324 -7.08 2.96 7.39
CA SER A 324 -5.80 2.47 7.91
C SER A 324 -5.21 3.50 8.86
N ALA A 325 -5.17 3.20 10.16
CA ALA A 325 -4.46 4.03 11.13
C ALA A 325 -2.98 3.68 11.10
N THR A 326 -2.18 4.51 10.47
CA THR A 326 -0.71 4.35 10.39
C THR A 326 -0.03 5.38 11.30
N LEU A 327 0.92 4.92 12.10
CA LEU A 327 1.75 5.78 12.93
C LEU A 327 2.92 6.32 12.09
N THR A 328 2.93 7.62 11.90
CA THR A 328 3.97 8.36 11.18
C THR A 328 4.79 9.23 12.12
N LEU A 329 5.91 9.82 11.68
CA LEU A 329 6.67 10.79 12.49
C LEU A 329 5.81 11.97 12.96
N PRO A 330 5.01 12.62 12.09
CA PRO A 330 4.04 13.64 12.52
C PRO A 330 3.01 13.09 13.53
N GLY A 331 2.57 11.83 13.36
CA GLY A 331 1.66 11.18 14.31
C GLY A 331 2.26 11.01 15.70
N ILE A 332 3.54 10.62 15.79
CA ILE A 332 4.27 10.58 17.07
C ILE A 332 4.37 11.97 17.68
N ALA A 333 4.70 12.97 16.90
CA ALA A 333 4.73 14.36 17.36
C ALA A 333 3.36 14.82 17.88
N GLY A 334 2.26 14.42 17.21
CA GLY A 334 0.89 14.65 17.66
C GLY A 334 0.56 14.00 19.01
N ILE A 335 1.00 12.75 19.21
CA ILE A 335 0.84 12.05 20.50
C ILE A 335 1.60 12.79 21.60
N VAL A 336 2.85 13.19 21.37
CA VAL A 336 3.65 13.94 22.33
C VAL A 336 3.01 15.30 22.67
N LEU A 337 2.49 16.00 21.65
CA LEU A 337 1.76 17.24 21.85
C LEU A 337 0.49 17.04 22.69
N SER A 338 -0.28 15.98 22.41
CA SER A 338 -1.48 15.61 23.17
C SER A 338 -1.16 15.30 24.63
N LEU A 339 -0.02 14.62 24.88
CA LEU A 339 0.47 14.40 26.25
C LEU A 339 0.77 15.72 26.96
N GLY A 340 1.44 16.68 26.27
CA GLY A 340 1.70 18.01 26.81
C GLY A 340 0.42 18.76 27.22
N MET A 341 -0.61 18.73 26.35
CA MET A 341 -1.92 19.35 26.69
C MET A 341 -2.62 18.66 27.84
N SER A 342 -2.45 17.32 27.97
CA SER A 342 -3.02 16.58 29.09
C SER A 342 -2.34 16.90 30.44
N VAL A 343 -1.01 17.11 30.39
CA VAL A 343 -0.26 17.62 31.56
C VAL A 343 -0.78 18.97 31.98
N ASP A 344 -0.96 19.89 31.04
CA ASP A 344 -1.45 21.25 31.29
C ASP A 344 -2.85 21.25 31.95
N ALA A 345 -3.75 20.37 31.44
CA ALA A 345 -5.05 20.17 32.07
C ALA A 345 -4.96 19.68 33.54
N ASN A 346 -4.05 18.72 33.81
CA ASN A 346 -3.85 18.19 35.16
C ASN A 346 -3.21 19.23 36.08
N VAL A 347 -2.26 20.02 35.59
CA VAL A 347 -1.68 21.16 36.32
C VAL A 347 -2.77 22.17 36.70
N LEU A 348 -3.61 22.55 35.75
CA LEU A 348 -4.70 23.49 35.98
C LEU A 348 -5.67 22.99 37.06
N ILE A 349 -6.03 21.69 37.01
CA ILE A 349 -6.89 21.09 38.08
C ILE A 349 -6.19 21.16 39.43
N ASN A 350 -4.92 20.77 39.51
CA ASN A 350 -4.18 20.74 40.76
C ASN A 350 -3.98 22.13 41.33
N GLU A 351 -3.71 23.16 40.54
CA GLU A 351 -3.63 24.54 41.00
C GLU A 351 -4.98 25.06 41.48
N ARG A 352 -6.09 24.76 40.81
CA ARG A 352 -7.42 25.11 41.28
C ARG A 352 -7.78 24.44 42.61
N ILE A 353 -7.40 23.18 42.79
CA ILE A 353 -7.58 22.49 44.09
C ILE A 353 -6.76 23.19 45.20
N ARG A 354 -5.52 23.59 44.90
CA ARG A 354 -4.61 24.28 45.82
C ARG A 354 -5.14 25.64 46.23
N GLU A 355 -5.68 26.42 45.28
CA GLU A 355 -6.37 27.68 45.56
C GLU A 355 -7.56 27.49 46.50
N GLU A 356 -8.41 26.49 46.27
CA GLU A 356 -9.56 26.18 47.08
C GLU A 356 -9.19 25.74 48.51
N LEU A 357 -8.09 25.01 48.66
CA LEU A 357 -7.52 24.64 49.94
C LEU A 357 -6.98 25.88 50.71
N ALA A 358 -6.32 26.80 49.99
CA ALA A 358 -5.78 28.04 50.58
C ALA A 358 -6.87 28.97 51.12
N ILE A 359 -8.08 28.91 50.52
CA ILE A 359 -9.27 29.64 51.02
C ILE A 359 -9.88 28.97 52.28
N GLY A 360 -9.34 27.82 52.74
CA GLY A 360 -9.78 27.13 53.96
C GLY A 360 -10.91 26.11 53.76
N LYS A 361 -11.19 25.68 52.53
CA LYS A 361 -12.14 24.60 52.26
C LYS A 361 -11.58 23.25 52.65
N ASN A 362 -12.44 22.34 53.08
CA ASN A 362 -12.02 20.95 53.31
C ASN A 362 -11.64 20.28 52.01
N LEU A 363 -10.78 19.25 52.10
CA LEU A 363 -10.20 18.54 50.91
C LEU A 363 -11.27 18.06 49.92
N ARG A 364 -12.39 17.52 50.39
CA ARG A 364 -13.46 17.00 49.52
C ARG A 364 -14.16 18.10 48.72
N ALA A 365 -14.42 19.25 49.37
CA ALA A 365 -15.01 20.41 48.69
C ALA A 365 -13.99 21.09 47.76
N ALA A 366 -12.73 21.19 48.16
CA ALA A 366 -11.67 21.77 47.35
C ALA A 366 -11.46 20.96 46.04
N VAL A 367 -11.42 19.63 46.12
CA VAL A 367 -11.33 18.77 44.93
C VAL A 367 -12.55 18.96 44.02
N ALA A 368 -13.80 18.91 44.59
CA ALA A 368 -15.00 19.06 43.75
C ALA A 368 -15.05 20.43 43.05
N ASN A 369 -14.74 21.50 43.77
CA ASN A 369 -14.74 22.86 43.22
C ASN A 369 -13.58 23.09 42.24
N GLY A 370 -12.39 22.52 42.50
CA GLY A 370 -11.23 22.60 41.61
C GLY A 370 -11.55 22.03 40.26
N TYR A 371 -12.08 20.81 40.19
CA TYR A 371 -12.51 20.18 38.94
C TYR A 371 -13.60 21.00 38.24
N GLN A 372 -14.61 21.48 38.95
CA GLN A 372 -15.68 22.28 38.35
C GLN A 372 -15.19 23.59 37.74
N LYS A 373 -14.28 24.29 38.42
CA LYS A 373 -13.71 25.54 37.91
C LYS A 373 -12.73 25.36 36.78
N ALA A 374 -11.96 24.28 36.81
CA ALA A 374 -11.01 23.97 35.73
C ALA A 374 -11.71 23.48 34.45
N PHE A 375 -12.89 22.86 34.58
CA PHE A 375 -13.57 22.19 33.47
C PHE A 375 -13.83 23.11 32.27
N SER A 376 -14.34 24.32 32.46
CA SER A 376 -14.65 25.24 31.35
C SER A 376 -13.39 25.63 30.58
N ALA A 377 -12.29 25.96 31.27
CA ALA A 377 -11.06 26.36 30.67
C ALA A 377 -10.41 25.19 29.86
N ILE A 378 -10.45 23.97 30.44
CA ILE A 378 -9.95 22.78 29.77
C ILE A 378 -10.78 22.43 28.52
N PHE A 379 -12.13 22.53 28.66
CA PHE A 379 -13.04 22.26 27.55
C PHE A 379 -12.84 23.26 26.41
N ASP A 380 -12.77 24.56 26.71
CA ASP A 380 -12.60 25.62 25.74
C ASP A 380 -11.23 25.50 25.01
N SER A 381 -10.16 25.16 25.74
CA SER A 381 -8.83 24.93 25.17
C SER A 381 -8.82 23.75 24.20
N ASN A 382 -9.39 22.61 24.61
CA ASN A 382 -9.44 21.42 23.77
C ASN A 382 -10.35 21.62 22.54
N LEU A 383 -11.49 22.33 22.72
CA LEU A 383 -12.39 22.67 21.61
C LEU A 383 -11.69 23.58 20.58
N THR A 384 -10.95 24.58 21.07
CA THR A 384 -10.17 25.47 20.20
C THR A 384 -9.12 24.71 19.39
N THR A 385 -8.42 23.78 20.04
CA THR A 385 -7.43 22.92 19.36
C THR A 385 -8.09 22.02 18.29
N LEU A 386 -9.25 21.45 18.61
CA LEU A 386 -10.00 20.61 17.66
C LEU A 386 -10.50 21.42 16.44
N ILE A 387 -10.86 22.69 16.63
CA ILE A 387 -11.29 23.56 15.52
C ILE A 387 -10.09 23.98 14.65
N ALA A 388 -8.91 24.12 15.27
CA ALA A 388 -7.69 24.53 14.56
C ALA A 388 -7.00 23.40 13.78
N ALA A 389 -7.25 22.14 14.15
CA ALA A 389 -6.73 20.94 13.50
C ALA A 389 -7.58 20.53 12.29
#